data_d48f17d15b37221484e07faf3d976c85
#
_entry.id   d48f17d15b37221484e07faf3d976c85
#
_cell.length_a   1.000
_cell.length_b   1.000
_cell.length_c   1.000
_cell.angle_alpha   90.00
_cell.angle_beta   90.00
_cell.angle_gamma   90.00
#
_symmetry.space_group_name_H-M   'P 1'
#
loop_
_entity.id
_entity.type
_entity.pdbx_description
1 polymer ?
#
loop_
_entity_poly.entity_id
_entity_poly.type
_entity_poly.pdbx_seq_one_letter_code
_entity_poly.pdbx_strand_id
1 'polypeptide(L)'
;MIKSTFTTLLLFTYVSVYCLNIQNPTKDKLLIEIVSYVLNKGHYSPSKINDQFSEEVYKNFLNGVDSRHLFFIQSDIDFFDSFRFEIDDQIKSSKIEFFNLCHQRYLQRLDQVKSFYPSLLNQSFDFTIDEKINLDFKNQSYSKSLSELKKRWRKFLKFNALGIYSNLKEEENRKKENNPEYNLKADKEIEIETRNILKDDMKYFFEARYDLNRNDYFSIYVNS
;
A
#
# COMPACT_ATOMS: atom_id res chain seq x y z
N MET A 1 40.92 -33.13 46.23
CA MET A 1 39.86 -32.08 46.34
C MET A 1 39.64 -31.47 44.98
N ILE A 2 38.60 -31.91 44.25
CA ILE A 2 38.25 -31.45 42.91
C ILE A 2 37.09 -30.46 43.08
N LYS A 3 37.32 -29.20 42.78
CA LYS A 3 36.24 -28.16 42.74
C LYS A 3 35.57 -28.22 41.39
N SER A 4 34.33 -28.69 41.38
CA SER A 4 33.43 -28.63 40.23
C SER A 4 32.86 -27.22 40.13
N THR A 5 33.19 -26.49 39.06
CA THR A 5 32.54 -25.23 38.68
C THR A 5 31.35 -25.56 37.80
N PHE A 6 30.16 -25.40 38.37
CA PHE A 6 28.90 -25.44 37.60
C PHE A 6 28.75 -24.15 36.81
N THR A 7 28.94 -24.24 35.51
CA THR A 7 28.66 -23.10 34.59
C THR A 7 27.19 -23.19 34.17
N THR A 8 26.37 -22.35 34.78
CA THR A 8 24.95 -22.24 34.42
C THR A 8 24.84 -21.49 33.11
N LEU A 9 24.55 -22.19 32.00
CA LEU A 9 24.26 -21.62 30.68
C LEU A 9 22.84 -21.05 30.71
N LEU A 10 22.73 -19.72 30.80
CA LEU A 10 21.47 -19.01 30.70
C LEU A 10 21.09 -18.93 29.21
N LEU A 11 20.20 -19.81 28.77
CA LEU A 11 19.55 -19.73 27.47
C LEU A 11 18.54 -18.59 27.52
N PHE A 12 18.89 -17.43 26.96
CA PHE A 12 17.95 -16.39 26.64
C PHE A 12 17.14 -16.83 25.41
N THR A 13 15.98 -17.43 25.64
CA THR A 13 14.98 -17.58 24.58
C THR A 13 14.40 -16.21 24.26
N TYR A 14 14.79 -15.68 23.13
CA TYR A 14 14.13 -14.52 22.51
C TYR A 14 12.71 -14.95 22.12
N VAL A 15 11.76 -14.73 23.00
CA VAL A 15 10.33 -14.79 22.64
C VAL A 15 10.02 -13.50 21.89
N SER A 16 10.05 -13.57 20.57
CA SER A 16 9.49 -12.55 19.73
C SER A 16 7.99 -12.49 20.02
N VAL A 17 7.57 -11.55 20.83
CA VAL A 17 6.16 -11.22 21.01
C VAL A 17 5.71 -10.56 19.71
N TYR A 18 5.28 -11.39 18.76
CA TYR A 18 4.43 -10.89 17.69
C TYR A 18 3.18 -10.35 18.39
N CYS A 19 2.95 -9.04 18.31
CA CYS A 19 1.63 -8.46 18.57
C CYS A 19 0.68 -9.11 17.55
N LEU A 20 0.10 -10.23 17.93
CA LEU A 20 -1.05 -10.79 17.27
C LEU A 20 -2.14 -9.74 17.44
N ASN A 21 -2.41 -8.98 16.37
CA ASN A 21 -3.66 -8.25 16.25
C ASN A 21 -4.75 -9.27 16.60
N ILE A 22 -5.37 -9.10 17.76
CA ILE A 22 -6.39 -10.01 18.25
C ILE A 22 -7.55 -9.88 17.27
N GLN A 23 -7.58 -10.78 16.28
CA GLN A 23 -8.74 -10.96 15.44
C GLN A 23 -9.87 -11.32 16.41
N ASN A 24 -10.97 -10.58 16.37
CA ASN A 24 -12.17 -11.00 17.06
C ASN A 24 -13.01 -11.81 16.05
N PRO A 25 -12.77 -13.12 15.91
CA PRO A 25 -13.41 -13.94 14.87
C PRO A 25 -14.94 -13.98 15.02
N THR A 26 -15.43 -13.75 16.22
CA THR A 26 -16.87 -13.69 16.50
C THR A 26 -17.49 -12.40 15.95
N LYS A 27 -16.80 -11.27 16.06
CA LYS A 27 -17.27 -9.98 15.53
C LYS A 27 -17.30 -9.98 14.00
N ASP A 28 -16.21 -10.42 13.37
CA ASP A 28 -16.12 -10.48 11.91
C ASP A 28 -17.18 -11.43 11.32
N LYS A 29 -17.33 -12.61 11.94
CA LYS A 29 -18.36 -13.58 11.57
C LYS A 29 -19.76 -12.96 11.66
N LEU A 30 -20.09 -12.31 12.77
CA LEU A 30 -21.37 -11.65 12.96
C LEU A 30 -21.61 -10.56 11.93
N LEU A 31 -20.61 -9.75 11.61
CA LEU A 31 -20.72 -8.72 10.58
C LEU A 31 -21.02 -9.31 9.21
N ILE A 32 -20.31 -10.37 8.81
CA ILE A 32 -20.57 -11.07 7.54
C ILE A 32 -21.97 -11.71 7.53
N GLU A 33 -22.42 -12.28 8.63
CA GLU A 33 -23.78 -12.82 8.75
C GLU A 33 -24.84 -11.73 8.55
N ILE A 34 -24.64 -10.55 9.18
CA ILE A 34 -25.52 -9.39 9.02
C ILE A 34 -25.51 -8.90 7.57
N VAL A 35 -24.33 -8.72 6.98
CA VAL A 35 -24.18 -8.29 5.58
C VAL A 35 -24.87 -9.28 4.64
N SER A 36 -24.63 -10.59 4.80
CA SER A 36 -25.29 -11.64 4.04
C SER A 36 -26.81 -11.58 4.17
N TYR A 37 -27.31 -11.37 5.39
CA TYR A 37 -28.75 -11.24 5.61
C TYR A 37 -29.34 -10.01 4.90
N VAL A 38 -28.68 -8.85 5.02
CA VAL A 38 -29.12 -7.61 4.39
C VAL A 38 -29.14 -7.75 2.87
N LEU A 39 -28.09 -8.31 2.29
CA LEU A 39 -27.99 -8.51 0.82
C LEU A 39 -29.07 -9.47 0.29
N ASN A 40 -29.39 -10.53 1.05
CA ASN A 40 -30.34 -11.54 0.63
C ASN A 40 -31.82 -11.20 0.93
N LYS A 41 -32.10 -10.45 2.02
CA LYS A 41 -33.46 -10.27 2.53
C LYS A 41 -33.85 -8.82 2.72
N GLY A 42 -32.89 -7.93 3.00
CA GLY A 42 -33.16 -6.54 3.41
C GLY A 42 -33.08 -5.54 2.26
N HIS A 43 -32.53 -5.91 1.10
CA HIS A 43 -32.37 -4.99 -0.01
C HIS A 43 -33.61 -4.97 -0.90
N TYR A 44 -34.03 -3.78 -1.37
CA TYR A 44 -35.17 -3.60 -2.29
C TYR A 44 -34.99 -4.41 -3.61
N SER A 45 -33.75 -4.54 -4.07
CA SER A 45 -33.35 -5.39 -5.19
C SER A 45 -32.23 -6.32 -4.71
N PRO A 46 -32.56 -7.53 -4.22
CA PRO A 46 -31.54 -8.44 -3.68
C PRO A 46 -30.51 -8.82 -4.75
N SER A 47 -29.25 -8.60 -4.48
CA SER A 47 -28.17 -9.11 -5.31
C SER A 47 -28.01 -10.60 -5.09
N LYS A 48 -27.83 -11.36 -6.18
CA LYS A 48 -27.50 -12.78 -6.05
C LYS A 48 -26.06 -12.90 -5.58
N ILE A 49 -25.87 -13.52 -4.41
CA ILE A 49 -24.53 -13.86 -3.89
C ILE A 49 -24.10 -15.15 -4.62
N ASN A 50 -23.32 -14.98 -5.70
CA ASN A 50 -22.84 -16.01 -6.62
C ASN A 50 -21.44 -15.65 -7.14
N ASP A 51 -20.89 -16.43 -8.07
CA ASP A 51 -19.56 -16.22 -8.67
C ASP A 51 -19.36 -14.82 -9.28
N GLN A 52 -20.40 -14.25 -9.91
CA GLN A 52 -20.33 -12.88 -10.45
C GLN A 52 -20.16 -11.86 -9.33
N PHE A 53 -20.91 -12.01 -8.25
CA PHE A 53 -20.75 -11.17 -7.05
C PHE A 53 -19.33 -11.35 -6.45
N SER A 54 -18.86 -12.60 -6.36
CA SER A 54 -17.50 -12.88 -5.89
C SER A 54 -16.44 -12.14 -6.73
N GLU A 55 -16.56 -12.18 -8.04
CA GLU A 55 -15.63 -11.51 -8.95
C GLU A 55 -15.67 -9.98 -8.80
N GLU A 56 -16.85 -9.39 -8.59
CA GLU A 56 -17.00 -7.96 -8.36
C GLU A 56 -16.34 -7.55 -7.03
N VAL A 57 -16.62 -8.26 -5.94
CA VAL A 57 -15.99 -8.00 -4.63
C VAL A 57 -14.46 -8.16 -4.71
N TYR A 58 -13.99 -9.22 -5.37
CA TYR A 58 -12.56 -9.46 -5.59
C TYR A 58 -11.88 -8.27 -6.26
N LYS A 59 -12.43 -7.81 -7.39
CA LYS A 59 -11.86 -6.67 -8.14
C LYS A 59 -11.92 -5.37 -7.35
N ASN A 60 -13.07 -5.10 -6.72
CA ASN A 60 -13.29 -3.87 -5.98
C ASN A 60 -12.39 -3.80 -4.75
N PHE A 61 -12.23 -4.90 -4.01
CA PHE A 61 -11.37 -4.93 -2.84
C PHE A 61 -9.89 -4.74 -3.21
N LEU A 62 -9.36 -5.45 -4.20
CA LEU A 62 -7.99 -5.25 -4.66
C LEU A 62 -7.74 -3.81 -5.12
N ASN A 63 -8.69 -3.23 -5.86
CA ASN A 63 -8.61 -1.84 -6.28
C ASN A 63 -8.72 -0.87 -5.10
N GLY A 64 -9.54 -1.17 -4.10
CA GLY A 64 -9.67 -0.35 -2.88
C GLY A 64 -8.38 -0.32 -2.06
N VAL A 65 -7.64 -1.43 -2.03
CA VAL A 65 -6.40 -1.57 -1.27
C VAL A 65 -5.18 -1.04 -2.05
N ASP A 66 -5.08 -1.31 -3.35
CA ASP A 66 -3.93 -0.95 -4.20
C ASP A 66 -4.34 -0.40 -5.57
N SER A 67 -5.15 0.65 -5.59
CA SER A 67 -5.70 1.27 -6.81
C SER A 67 -4.66 1.74 -7.83
N ARG A 68 -3.41 1.93 -7.41
CA ARG A 68 -2.30 2.39 -8.27
C ARG A 68 -1.30 1.30 -8.63
N HIS A 69 -1.55 0.05 -8.20
CA HIS A 69 -0.64 -1.09 -8.36
C HIS A 69 0.80 -0.77 -7.91
N LEU A 70 0.91 -0.11 -6.73
CA LEU A 70 2.18 0.31 -6.14
C LEU A 70 2.66 -0.61 -5.02
N PHE A 71 1.89 -1.62 -4.65
CA PHE A 71 2.23 -2.55 -3.57
C PHE A 71 2.25 -3.99 -4.06
N PHE A 72 1.14 -4.52 -4.56
CA PHE A 72 1.10 -5.90 -5.03
C PHE A 72 1.97 -6.12 -6.28
N ILE A 73 2.48 -7.35 -6.39
CA ILE A 73 3.14 -7.85 -7.61
C ILE A 73 2.30 -8.98 -8.22
N GLN A 74 2.59 -9.34 -9.47
CA GLN A 74 1.79 -10.31 -10.22
C GLN A 74 1.61 -11.64 -9.47
N SER A 75 2.65 -12.15 -8.81
CA SER A 75 2.53 -13.40 -8.05
C SER A 75 1.59 -13.33 -6.84
N ASP A 76 1.30 -12.12 -6.32
CA ASP A 76 0.29 -11.95 -5.27
C ASP A 76 -1.10 -12.10 -5.87
N ILE A 77 -1.30 -11.50 -7.04
CA ILE A 77 -2.57 -11.59 -7.77
C ILE A 77 -2.84 -13.01 -8.24
N ASP A 78 -1.82 -13.69 -8.77
CA ASP A 78 -1.93 -15.11 -9.18
C ASP A 78 -2.31 -16.00 -7.99
N PHE A 79 -1.79 -15.70 -6.79
CA PHE A 79 -2.18 -16.40 -5.56
C PHE A 79 -3.62 -16.09 -5.16
N PHE A 80 -4.04 -14.82 -5.23
CA PHE A 80 -5.41 -14.43 -4.89
C PHE A 80 -6.45 -14.89 -5.89
N ASP A 81 -6.06 -15.18 -7.13
CA ASP A 81 -6.97 -15.56 -8.21
C ASP A 81 -7.74 -16.84 -7.91
N SER A 82 -7.19 -17.72 -7.05
CA SER A 82 -7.90 -18.92 -6.55
C SER A 82 -9.16 -18.59 -5.73
N PHE A 83 -9.25 -17.36 -5.18
CA PHE A 83 -10.39 -16.92 -4.39
C PHE A 83 -11.42 -16.11 -5.19
N ARG A 84 -11.15 -15.83 -6.47
CA ARG A 84 -11.98 -14.93 -7.29
C ARG A 84 -13.46 -15.33 -7.32
N PHE A 85 -13.76 -16.61 -7.32
CA PHE A 85 -15.11 -17.15 -7.38
C PHE A 85 -15.55 -17.85 -6.08
N GLU A 86 -14.76 -17.70 -5.00
CA GLU A 86 -14.99 -18.38 -3.71
C GLU A 86 -15.55 -17.46 -2.63
N ILE A 87 -15.62 -16.14 -2.90
CA ILE A 87 -15.97 -15.14 -1.89
C ILE A 87 -17.42 -15.30 -1.45
N ASP A 88 -18.33 -15.61 -2.36
CA ASP A 88 -19.74 -15.85 -2.05
C ASP A 88 -19.91 -17.08 -1.14
N ASP A 89 -19.16 -18.14 -1.35
CA ASP A 89 -19.16 -19.34 -0.51
C ASP A 89 -18.51 -19.07 0.86
N GLN A 90 -17.47 -18.24 0.91
CA GLN A 90 -16.91 -17.75 2.17
C GLN A 90 -17.95 -16.94 2.95
N ILE A 91 -18.67 -16.02 2.30
CA ILE A 91 -19.73 -15.21 2.93
C ILE A 91 -20.87 -16.12 3.43
N LYS A 92 -21.34 -17.08 2.63
CA LYS A 92 -22.39 -18.05 3.02
C LYS A 92 -21.96 -18.90 4.21
N SER A 93 -20.67 -19.22 4.34
CA SER A 93 -20.09 -19.97 5.47
C SER A 93 -19.54 -19.08 6.59
N SER A 94 -19.78 -17.77 6.54
CA SER A 94 -19.28 -16.76 7.50
C SER A 94 -17.76 -16.80 7.67
N LYS A 95 -17.03 -17.00 6.58
CA LYS A 95 -15.55 -16.98 6.49
C LYS A 95 -15.10 -15.73 5.76
N ILE A 96 -13.86 -15.32 6.03
CA ILE A 96 -13.20 -14.14 5.44
C ILE A 96 -11.73 -14.43 5.11
N GLU A 97 -11.48 -15.61 4.58
CA GLU A 97 -10.13 -16.08 4.31
C GLU A 97 -9.42 -15.20 3.28
N PHE A 98 -10.09 -14.90 2.17
CA PHE A 98 -9.56 -14.00 1.14
C PHE A 98 -9.15 -12.64 1.74
N PHE A 99 -10.03 -12.01 2.52
CA PHE A 99 -9.72 -10.74 3.19
C PHE A 99 -8.45 -10.85 4.05
N ASN A 100 -8.36 -11.87 4.89
CA ASN A 100 -7.23 -12.02 5.81
C ASN A 100 -5.91 -12.19 5.06
N LEU A 101 -5.88 -13.02 4.02
CA LEU A 101 -4.68 -13.28 3.22
C LEU A 101 -4.26 -12.04 2.41
N CYS A 102 -5.23 -11.37 1.79
CA CYS A 102 -4.96 -10.14 1.05
C CYS A 102 -4.44 -9.03 1.96
N HIS A 103 -5.09 -8.79 3.11
CA HIS A 103 -4.66 -7.79 4.08
C HIS A 103 -3.25 -8.09 4.61
N GLN A 104 -2.96 -9.33 5.02
CA GLN A 104 -1.63 -9.74 5.46
C GLN A 104 -0.57 -9.48 4.39
N ARG A 105 -0.87 -9.85 3.14
CA ARG A 105 0.04 -9.65 2.02
C ARG A 105 0.26 -8.16 1.74
N TYR A 106 -0.79 -7.35 1.82
CA TYR A 106 -0.67 -5.90 1.65
C TYR A 106 0.28 -5.29 2.68
N LEU A 107 0.15 -5.64 3.96
CA LEU A 107 1.05 -5.15 5.02
C LEU A 107 2.51 -5.56 4.75
N GLN A 108 2.75 -6.81 4.33
CA GLN A 108 4.10 -7.26 3.93
C GLN A 108 4.67 -6.41 2.79
N ARG A 109 3.85 -6.10 1.78
CA ARG A 109 4.28 -5.27 0.65
C ARG A 109 4.49 -3.82 1.05
N LEU A 110 3.65 -3.28 1.93
CA LEU A 110 3.80 -1.94 2.50
C LEU A 110 5.16 -1.80 3.20
N ASP A 111 5.54 -2.77 4.04
CA ASP A 111 6.83 -2.81 4.72
C ASP A 111 8.01 -2.92 3.74
N GLN A 112 7.89 -3.76 2.71
CA GLN A 112 8.92 -3.89 1.67
C GLN A 112 9.12 -2.59 0.91
N VAL A 113 8.04 -1.91 0.51
CA VAL A 113 8.13 -0.62 -0.17
C VAL A 113 8.73 0.43 0.73
N LYS A 114 8.28 0.51 2.00
CA LYS A 114 8.84 1.42 3.01
C LYS A 114 10.34 1.22 3.19
N SER A 115 10.82 0.00 3.11
CA SER A 115 12.25 -0.31 3.26
C SER A 115 13.13 0.22 2.13
N PHE A 116 12.62 0.30 0.90
CA PHE A 116 13.44 0.68 -0.24
C PHE A 116 13.19 2.09 -0.79
N TYR A 117 11.98 2.68 -0.62
CA TYR A 117 11.68 3.98 -1.24
C TYR A 117 12.63 5.11 -0.79
N PRO A 118 13.14 5.17 0.46
CA PRO A 118 14.06 6.24 0.85
C PRO A 118 15.34 6.22 0.03
N SER A 119 15.81 5.02 -0.36
CA SER A 119 17.01 4.90 -1.21
C SER A 119 16.82 5.52 -2.59
N LEU A 120 15.59 5.56 -3.10
CA LEU A 120 15.26 6.20 -4.39
C LEU A 120 15.26 7.72 -4.29
N LEU A 121 14.94 8.28 -3.11
CA LEU A 121 14.95 9.72 -2.85
C LEU A 121 16.33 10.25 -2.45
N ASN A 122 17.32 9.37 -2.22
CA ASN A 122 18.69 9.80 -1.97
C ASN A 122 19.46 10.14 -3.26
N GLN A 123 18.93 9.74 -4.43
CA GLN A 123 19.50 10.08 -5.72
C GLN A 123 18.75 11.26 -6.33
N SER A 124 19.50 12.16 -6.99
CA SER A 124 18.90 13.29 -7.70
C SER A 124 18.05 12.78 -8.89
N PHE A 125 16.97 13.51 -9.16
CA PHE A 125 16.17 13.28 -10.36
C PHE A 125 16.70 14.12 -11.51
N ASP A 126 16.97 13.48 -12.63
CA ASP A 126 17.28 14.17 -13.88
C ASP A 126 15.98 14.35 -14.67
N PHE A 127 15.48 15.58 -14.71
CA PHE A 127 14.25 15.94 -15.42
C PHE A 127 14.48 16.18 -16.92
N THR A 128 15.71 16.16 -17.42
CA THR A 128 16.02 16.27 -18.85
C THR A 128 15.81 14.96 -19.59
N ILE A 129 15.79 13.84 -18.85
CA ILE A 129 15.56 12.51 -19.41
C ILE A 129 14.04 12.31 -19.63
N ASP A 130 13.66 12.13 -20.90
CA ASP A 130 12.28 11.77 -21.26
C ASP A 130 11.97 10.34 -20.80
N GLU A 131 11.03 10.20 -19.86
CA GLU A 131 10.57 8.94 -19.34
C GLU A 131 9.03 8.89 -19.35
N LYS A 132 8.51 7.79 -19.85
CA LYS A 132 7.05 7.57 -19.84
C LYS A 132 6.61 6.92 -18.52
N ILE A 133 5.53 7.47 -17.95
CA ILE A 133 4.79 6.85 -16.86
C ILE A 133 3.36 6.57 -17.34
N ASN A 134 2.85 5.38 -17.02
CA ASN A 134 1.44 5.07 -17.26
C ASN A 134 0.62 5.59 -16.08
N LEU A 135 -0.33 6.48 -16.35
CA LEU A 135 -1.28 7.01 -15.35
C LEU A 135 -2.65 6.32 -15.40
N ASP A 136 -2.85 5.44 -16.37
CA ASP A 136 -4.03 4.56 -16.40
C ASP A 136 -3.80 3.36 -15.47
N PHE A 137 -3.89 3.63 -14.18
CA PHE A 137 -3.61 2.63 -13.14
C PHE A 137 -4.59 1.45 -13.19
N LYS A 138 -5.83 1.65 -13.62
CA LYS A 138 -6.84 0.58 -13.69
C LYS A 138 -6.50 -0.50 -14.71
N ASN A 139 -5.91 -0.09 -15.84
CA ASN A 139 -5.54 -0.99 -16.94
C ASN A 139 -4.05 -1.35 -16.93
N GLN A 140 -3.32 -0.87 -15.93
CA GLN A 140 -1.90 -1.18 -15.78
C GLN A 140 -1.72 -2.57 -15.17
N SER A 141 -0.91 -3.43 -15.81
CA SER A 141 -0.51 -4.72 -15.23
C SER A 141 0.26 -4.56 -13.93
N TYR A 142 0.13 -5.52 -13.01
CA TYR A 142 0.99 -5.58 -11.82
C TYR A 142 2.45 -5.82 -12.21
N SER A 143 3.36 -5.33 -11.37
CA SER A 143 4.80 -5.57 -11.56
C SER A 143 5.10 -7.06 -11.40
N LYS A 144 5.91 -7.64 -12.28
CA LYS A 144 6.22 -9.08 -12.26
C LYS A 144 7.13 -9.46 -11.09
N SER A 145 7.83 -8.49 -10.49
CA SER A 145 8.79 -8.72 -9.41
C SER A 145 8.96 -7.47 -8.55
N LEU A 146 9.57 -7.64 -7.36
CA LEU A 146 9.97 -6.52 -6.50
C LEU A 146 10.95 -5.56 -7.21
N SER A 147 11.80 -6.06 -8.11
CA SER A 147 12.69 -5.21 -8.90
C SER A 147 11.93 -4.31 -9.86
N GLU A 148 10.89 -4.84 -10.53
CA GLU A 148 10.02 -4.03 -11.38
C GLU A 148 9.16 -3.06 -10.54
N LEU A 149 8.67 -3.50 -9.38
CA LEU A 149 7.95 -2.64 -8.46
C LEU A 149 8.82 -1.46 -8.00
N LYS A 150 10.09 -1.70 -7.68
CA LYS A 150 11.06 -0.66 -7.34
C LYS A 150 11.28 0.33 -8.50
N LYS A 151 11.35 -0.15 -9.75
CA LYS A 151 11.44 0.71 -10.95
C LYS A 151 10.16 1.54 -11.13
N ARG A 152 8.99 0.96 -10.89
CA ARG A 152 7.70 1.67 -10.92
C ARG A 152 7.66 2.77 -9.86
N TRP A 153 8.07 2.47 -8.63
CA TRP A 153 8.19 3.44 -7.56
C TRP A 153 9.14 4.58 -7.91
N ARG A 154 10.30 4.30 -8.52
CA ARG A 154 11.21 5.36 -8.96
C ARG A 154 10.54 6.32 -9.95
N LYS A 155 9.81 5.78 -10.94
CA LYS A 155 9.08 6.61 -11.90
C LYS A 155 7.95 7.40 -11.22
N PHE A 156 7.22 6.78 -10.33
CA PHE A 156 6.17 7.43 -9.55
C PHE A 156 6.72 8.59 -8.71
N LEU A 157 7.85 8.38 -8.03
CA LEU A 157 8.52 9.44 -7.26
C LEU A 157 9.05 10.55 -8.16
N LYS A 158 9.68 10.22 -9.31
CA LYS A 158 10.15 11.23 -10.29
C LYS A 158 8.97 12.07 -10.82
N PHE A 159 7.84 11.45 -11.09
CA PHE A 159 6.64 12.16 -11.57
C PHE A 159 6.11 13.15 -10.51
N ASN A 160 6.01 12.73 -9.25
CA ASN A 160 5.61 13.63 -8.17
C ASN A 160 6.65 14.75 -7.96
N ALA A 161 7.94 14.40 -7.98
CA ALA A 161 9.03 15.37 -7.90
C ALA A 161 8.95 16.42 -9.01
N LEU A 162 8.62 16.02 -10.24
CA LEU A 162 8.49 16.96 -11.37
C LEU A 162 7.42 18.02 -11.11
N GLY A 163 6.28 17.64 -10.52
CA GLY A 163 5.23 18.60 -10.14
C GLY A 163 5.72 19.61 -9.11
N ILE A 164 6.39 19.13 -8.06
CA ILE A 164 6.96 20.00 -7.01
C ILE A 164 8.04 20.93 -7.61
N TYR A 165 8.93 20.36 -8.41
CA TYR A 165 10.02 21.12 -9.07
C TYR A 165 9.47 22.23 -9.97
N SER A 166 8.45 21.93 -10.78
CA SER A 166 7.80 22.91 -11.66
C SER A 166 7.21 24.08 -10.86
N ASN A 167 6.50 23.79 -9.76
CA ASN A 167 5.91 24.80 -8.88
C ASN A 167 6.98 25.69 -8.25
N LEU A 168 8.08 25.11 -7.78
CA LEU A 168 9.19 25.87 -7.20
C LEU A 168 9.88 26.77 -8.25
N LYS A 169 10.04 26.28 -9.49
CA LYS A 169 10.59 27.07 -10.61
C LYS A 169 9.69 28.25 -10.93
N GLU A 170 8.38 28.06 -11.00
CA GLU A 170 7.44 29.15 -11.22
C GLU A 170 7.46 30.19 -10.11
N GLU A 171 7.62 29.74 -8.86
CA GLU A 171 7.76 30.64 -7.71
C GLU A 171 9.03 31.49 -7.80
N GLU A 172 10.18 30.89 -8.14
CA GLU A 172 11.43 31.62 -8.37
C GLU A 172 11.31 32.65 -9.49
N ASN A 173 10.66 32.27 -10.62
CA ASN A 173 10.44 33.20 -11.73
C ASN A 173 9.57 34.40 -11.30
N ARG A 174 8.49 34.16 -10.55
CA ARG A 174 7.64 35.24 -10.01
C ARG A 174 8.42 36.16 -9.06
N LYS A 175 9.32 35.62 -8.22
CA LYS A 175 10.19 36.46 -7.37
C LYS A 175 11.10 37.37 -8.21
N LYS A 176 11.65 36.84 -9.32
CA LYS A 176 12.50 37.60 -10.24
C LYS A 176 11.74 38.69 -10.99
N GLU A 177 10.51 38.41 -11.42
CA GLU A 177 9.63 39.38 -12.06
C GLU A 177 9.27 40.53 -11.13
N ASN A 178 8.99 40.22 -9.84
CA ASN A 178 8.64 41.22 -8.84
C ASN A 178 9.85 42.02 -8.32
N ASN A 179 11.05 41.44 -8.39
CA ASN A 179 12.29 42.05 -7.97
C ASN A 179 13.43 41.74 -8.94
N PRO A 180 13.76 42.63 -9.89
CA PRO A 180 14.81 42.39 -10.87
C PRO A 180 16.21 42.10 -10.27
N GLU A 181 16.49 42.53 -9.04
CA GLU A 181 17.72 42.22 -8.34
C GLU A 181 17.74 40.87 -7.64
N TYR A 182 16.59 40.14 -7.61
CA TYR A 182 16.51 38.82 -7.00
C TYR A 182 17.43 37.83 -7.71
N ASN A 183 18.27 37.13 -6.94
CA ASN A 183 19.09 36.04 -7.47
C ASN A 183 18.31 34.73 -7.45
N LEU A 184 18.03 34.19 -8.62
CA LEU A 184 17.34 32.90 -8.77
C LEU A 184 18.15 31.78 -8.13
N LYS A 185 17.49 30.85 -7.45
CA LYS A 185 18.10 29.60 -7.03
C LYS A 185 18.57 28.81 -8.26
N ALA A 186 19.71 28.13 -8.12
CA ALA A 186 20.19 27.21 -9.13
C ALA A 186 19.25 25.97 -9.22
N ASP A 187 19.15 25.38 -10.41
CA ASP A 187 18.32 24.19 -10.64
C ASP A 187 18.63 23.03 -9.69
N LYS A 188 19.91 22.89 -9.31
CA LYS A 188 20.35 21.90 -8.33
C LYS A 188 19.80 22.17 -6.93
N GLU A 189 19.70 23.42 -6.53
CA GLU A 189 19.14 23.81 -5.21
C GLU A 189 17.64 23.53 -5.18
N ILE A 190 16.93 23.87 -6.26
CA ILE A 190 15.51 23.59 -6.41
C ILE A 190 15.25 22.07 -6.42
N GLU A 191 16.12 21.27 -7.07
CA GLU A 191 16.01 19.81 -7.07
C GLU A 191 16.21 19.23 -5.66
N ILE A 192 17.16 19.72 -4.89
CA ILE A 192 17.36 19.30 -3.49
C ILE A 192 16.14 19.65 -2.64
N GLU A 193 15.61 20.86 -2.78
CA GLU A 193 14.39 21.29 -2.08
C GLU A 193 13.18 20.41 -2.45
N THR A 194 13.02 20.13 -3.75
CA THR A 194 12.01 19.20 -4.29
C THR A 194 12.07 17.85 -3.59
N ARG A 195 13.26 17.25 -3.49
CA ARG A 195 13.41 15.94 -2.84
C ARG A 195 13.12 15.97 -1.34
N ASN A 196 13.45 17.07 -0.67
CA ASN A 196 13.14 17.21 0.75
C ASN A 196 11.62 17.30 0.97
N ILE A 197 10.91 18.10 0.19
CA ILE A 197 9.45 18.17 0.24
C ILE A 197 8.86 16.78 -0.05
N LEU A 198 9.32 16.11 -1.11
CA LEU A 198 8.81 14.77 -1.44
C LEU A 198 9.12 13.72 -0.37
N LYS A 199 10.23 13.84 0.37
CA LYS A 199 10.52 12.96 1.52
C LYS A 199 9.48 13.12 2.63
N ASP A 200 9.12 14.36 2.94
CA ASP A 200 8.09 14.65 3.94
C ASP A 200 6.71 14.16 3.48
N ASP A 201 6.34 14.40 2.22
CA ASP A 201 5.10 13.88 1.64
C ASP A 201 5.03 12.34 1.72
N MET A 202 6.12 11.65 1.40
CA MET A 202 6.18 10.20 1.48
C MET A 202 6.13 9.70 2.93
N LYS A 203 6.70 10.43 3.87
CA LYS A 203 6.58 10.11 5.29
C LYS A 203 5.10 10.12 5.71
N TYR A 204 4.37 11.20 5.42
CA TYR A 204 2.93 11.30 5.71
C TYR A 204 2.11 10.23 4.95
N PHE A 205 2.48 9.95 3.69
CA PHE A 205 1.83 8.91 2.91
C PHE A 205 1.91 7.53 3.56
N PHE A 206 3.06 7.17 4.15
CA PHE A 206 3.22 5.89 4.85
C PHE A 206 2.60 5.93 6.25
N GLU A 207 2.75 7.01 7.01
CA GLU A 207 2.12 7.19 8.32
C GLU A 207 0.61 6.98 8.22
N ALA A 208 -0.06 7.64 7.28
CA ALA A 208 -1.50 7.49 7.06
C ALA A 208 -1.93 6.04 6.74
N ARG A 209 -1.05 5.23 6.13
CA ARG A 209 -1.34 3.81 5.86
C ARG A 209 -1.12 2.91 7.07
N TYR A 210 -0.15 3.24 7.91
CA TYR A 210 0.09 2.52 9.16
C TYR A 210 -0.92 2.88 10.26
N ASP A 211 -1.53 4.06 10.18
CA ASP A 211 -2.62 4.47 11.08
C ASP A 211 -3.91 3.69 10.82
N LEU A 212 -4.09 3.15 9.60
CA LEU A 212 -5.21 2.27 9.31
C LEU A 212 -5.04 0.94 10.06
N ASN A 213 -6.03 0.61 10.86
CA ASN A 213 -6.09 -0.66 11.54
C ASN A 213 -6.83 -1.73 10.70
N ARG A 214 -6.83 -2.98 11.14
CA ARG A 214 -7.48 -4.08 10.43
C ARG A 214 -8.97 -3.84 10.16
N ASN A 215 -9.69 -3.17 11.06
CA ASN A 215 -11.12 -2.91 10.87
C ASN A 215 -11.36 -1.88 9.76
N ASP A 216 -10.44 -0.94 9.54
CA ASP A 216 -10.52 0.00 8.43
C ASP A 216 -10.41 -0.74 7.09
N TYR A 217 -9.45 -1.67 6.96
CA TYR A 217 -9.35 -2.54 5.78
C TYR A 217 -10.54 -3.48 5.64
N PHE A 218 -11.08 -3.98 6.76
CA PHE A 218 -12.28 -4.81 6.72
C PHE A 218 -13.51 -4.00 6.26
N SER A 219 -13.59 -2.73 6.62
CA SER A 219 -14.62 -1.82 6.10
C SER A 219 -14.51 -1.63 4.59
N ILE A 220 -13.28 -1.53 4.04
CA ILE A 220 -13.08 -1.50 2.57
C ILE A 220 -13.62 -2.79 1.95
N TYR A 221 -13.32 -3.95 2.56
CA TYR A 221 -13.79 -5.26 2.07
C TYR A 221 -15.33 -5.39 2.08
N VAL A 222 -15.96 -4.97 3.15
CA VAL A 222 -17.44 -5.03 3.29
C VAL A 222 -18.14 -4.10 2.31
N ASN A 223 -17.50 -3.01 1.89
CA ASN A 223 -18.06 -2.04 0.95
C ASN A 223 -17.63 -2.31 -0.51
N SER A 224 -16.93 -3.42 -0.77
CA SER A 224 -16.51 -3.81 -2.11
C SER A 224 -17.60 -4.55 -2.86
#